data_7fe3de7ee799806d33cf98f4c04f52e0
#
_entry.id   7fe3de7ee799806d33cf98f4c04f52e0
#
_cell.length_a   1.000
_cell.length_b   1.000
_cell.length_c   1.000
_cell.angle_alpha   90.00
_cell.angle_beta   90.00
_cell.angle_gamma   90.00
#
_symmetry.space_group_name_H-M   'P 1'
#
loop_
_entity.id
_entity.type
_entity.pdbx_description
1 polymer ?
#
loop_
_entity_poly.entity_id
_entity_poly.type
_entity_poly.pdbx_seq_one_letter_code
_entity_poly.pdbx_strand_id
1 'polypeptide(L)'
;GNTNEVYTDQLTCFFPVDPETRIEHLGLTPDKSQLLLHTVENNMYYVTLIDCKTGAVLQKLEVSTFDPKENYVNITETADFVCIQQTQGRICVLTQNADGLYQLVLRSDYSPDDLYSPVYATVRAMAFDGSRLAIVNNDETVLSNDGPSAAAYLAGSTEALITPDGTYVDNCGFILTVFDETGLAYSGGYVSSLEGCNYVNGRAMRYEDLIQPDMITLSWQNGAA
;
A
#
# COMPACT_ATOMS: atom_id res chain seq x y z
N GLY A 1 30.55 -23.89 -16.75
CA GLY A 1 30.27 -24.19 -15.37
C GLY A 1 29.98 -22.91 -14.65
N ASN A 2 28.70 -22.63 -14.35
CA ASN A 2 28.33 -21.55 -13.43
C ASN A 2 28.54 -22.11 -12.03
N THR A 3 29.60 -21.72 -11.39
CA THR A 3 29.74 -21.86 -9.95
C THR A 3 28.94 -20.74 -9.31
N ASN A 4 27.75 -21.07 -8.78
CA ASN A 4 27.09 -20.22 -7.79
C ASN A 4 27.97 -20.27 -6.52
N GLU A 5 28.95 -19.40 -6.45
CA GLU A 5 29.64 -19.12 -5.20
C GLU A 5 28.66 -18.41 -4.28
N VAL A 6 28.08 -19.16 -3.37
CA VAL A 6 27.35 -18.58 -2.25
C VAL A 6 28.40 -17.99 -1.33
N TYR A 7 28.51 -16.67 -1.32
CA TYR A 7 29.38 -15.94 -0.38
C TYR A 7 28.78 -16.05 1.04
N THR A 8 29.05 -17.18 1.70
CA THR A 8 28.65 -17.40 3.10
C THR A 8 29.56 -16.67 4.08
N ASP A 9 30.70 -16.20 3.63
CA ASP A 9 31.75 -15.59 4.49
C ASP A 9 31.38 -14.17 4.99
N GLN A 10 30.27 -13.60 4.54
CA GLN A 10 29.82 -12.26 4.94
C GLN A 10 28.60 -12.25 5.86
N LEU A 11 28.07 -13.41 6.22
CA LEU A 11 26.97 -13.50 7.18
C LEU A 11 27.52 -13.30 8.60
N THR A 12 27.32 -12.12 9.14
CA THR A 12 27.85 -11.74 10.47
C THR A 12 26.88 -12.00 11.62
N CYS A 13 25.61 -12.25 11.32
CA CYS A 13 24.57 -12.46 12.31
C CYS A 13 23.49 -13.42 11.83
N PHE A 14 23.04 -14.32 12.71
CA PHE A 14 21.86 -15.16 12.53
C PHE A 14 20.80 -14.78 13.56
N PHE A 15 19.58 -14.54 13.09
CA PHE A 15 18.41 -14.42 13.95
C PHE A 15 17.59 -15.71 13.85
N PRO A 16 17.51 -16.54 14.89
CA PRO A 16 16.74 -17.78 14.85
C PRO A 16 15.25 -17.45 14.90
N VAL A 17 14.49 -17.98 13.94
CA VAL A 17 13.03 -17.92 13.89
C VAL A 17 12.50 -19.31 14.19
N ASP A 18 11.44 -19.42 14.98
CA ASP A 18 10.77 -20.69 15.23
C ASP A 18 10.26 -21.28 13.88
N PRO A 19 10.46 -22.58 13.61
CA PRO A 19 9.99 -23.22 12.37
C PRO A 19 8.50 -23.04 12.09
N GLU A 20 7.66 -22.87 13.11
CA GLU A 20 6.22 -22.65 12.98
C GLU A 20 5.87 -21.16 12.68
N THR A 21 6.85 -20.27 12.75
CA THR A 21 6.66 -18.84 12.46
C THR A 21 6.63 -18.62 10.95
N ARG A 22 5.56 -18.02 10.47
CA ARG A 22 5.46 -17.54 9.08
C ARG A 22 6.07 -16.15 8.97
N ILE A 23 7.07 -16.01 8.10
CA ILE A 23 7.66 -14.70 7.77
C ILE A 23 6.88 -14.08 6.62
N GLU A 24 6.34 -12.88 6.83
CA GLU A 24 5.58 -12.12 5.84
C GLU A 24 6.45 -11.12 5.08
N HIS A 25 7.37 -10.45 5.79
CA HIS A 25 8.22 -9.42 5.19
C HIS A 25 9.50 -9.19 6.00
N LEU A 26 10.52 -8.69 5.28
CA LEU A 26 11.79 -8.22 5.85
C LEU A 26 12.09 -6.85 5.27
N GLY A 27 12.17 -5.84 6.13
CA GLY A 27 12.53 -4.47 5.78
C GLY A 27 13.75 -3.99 6.57
N LEU A 28 14.32 -2.88 6.15
CA LEU A 28 15.38 -2.18 6.87
C LEU A 28 14.91 -0.77 7.21
N THR A 29 15.26 -0.29 8.39
CA THR A 29 15.08 1.13 8.70
C THR A 29 15.84 2.00 7.69
N PRO A 30 15.42 3.27 7.45
CA PRO A 30 16.04 4.15 6.45
C PRO A 30 17.56 4.32 6.61
N ASP A 31 18.05 4.29 7.86
CA ASP A 31 19.48 4.36 8.19
C ASP A 31 20.20 3.00 8.09
N LYS A 32 19.44 1.92 7.80
CA LYS A 32 19.92 0.52 7.68
C LYS A 32 20.55 -0.04 8.97
N SER A 33 20.30 0.57 10.10
CA SER A 33 20.84 0.10 11.38
C SER A 33 20.02 -1.03 12.01
N GLN A 34 18.76 -1.16 11.61
CA GLN A 34 17.81 -2.10 12.19
C GLN A 34 17.04 -2.84 11.09
N LEU A 35 16.69 -4.09 11.39
CA LEU A 35 15.84 -4.94 10.56
C LEU A 35 14.43 -4.95 11.14
N LEU A 36 13.44 -4.76 10.28
CA LEU A 36 12.02 -4.98 10.55
C LEU A 36 11.65 -6.38 10.06
N LEU A 37 11.37 -7.27 10.98
CA LEU A 37 10.90 -8.63 10.71
C LEU A 37 9.40 -8.71 11.00
N HIS A 38 8.61 -8.94 9.95
CA HIS A 38 7.17 -9.12 10.04
C HIS A 38 6.84 -10.60 10.07
N THR A 39 6.16 -11.05 11.13
CA THR A 39 5.85 -12.47 11.34
C THR A 39 4.41 -12.70 11.77
N VAL A 40 3.93 -13.92 11.49
CA VAL A 40 2.69 -14.45 12.06
C VAL A 40 3.02 -15.64 12.93
N GLU A 41 2.60 -15.58 14.18
CA GLU A 41 2.76 -16.61 15.20
C GLU A 41 1.42 -16.80 15.92
N ASN A 42 0.89 -18.02 15.95
CA ASN A 42 -0.37 -18.32 16.65
C ASN A 42 -1.55 -17.42 16.25
N ASN A 43 -1.71 -17.12 14.96
CA ASN A 43 -2.73 -16.22 14.42
C ASN A 43 -2.62 -14.76 14.92
N MET A 44 -1.42 -14.35 15.32
CA MET A 44 -1.11 -13.00 15.71
C MET A 44 0.00 -12.45 14.83
N TYR A 45 -0.18 -11.23 14.33
CA TYR A 45 0.79 -10.51 13.52
C TYR A 45 1.73 -9.68 14.40
N TYR A 46 3.03 -9.87 14.20
CA TYR A 46 4.07 -9.18 14.95
C TYR A 46 5.00 -8.41 14.02
N VAL A 47 5.52 -7.30 14.52
CA VAL A 47 6.67 -6.61 13.95
C VAL A 47 7.79 -6.62 14.98
N THR A 48 8.91 -7.25 14.61
CA THR A 48 10.09 -7.38 15.46
C THR A 48 11.19 -6.48 14.92
N LEU A 49 11.72 -5.60 15.78
CA LEU A 49 12.84 -4.73 15.48
C LEU A 49 14.13 -5.36 15.99
N ILE A 50 15.11 -5.52 15.12
CA ILE A 50 16.36 -6.23 15.40
C ILE A 50 17.53 -5.32 15.05
N ASP A 51 18.49 -5.17 15.95
CA ASP A 51 19.74 -4.47 15.68
C ASP A 51 20.59 -5.26 14.67
N CYS A 52 20.89 -4.68 13.53
CA CYS A 52 21.60 -5.35 12.43
C CYS A 52 23.05 -5.70 12.79
N LYS A 53 23.66 -5.00 13.74
CA LYS A 53 25.06 -5.20 14.14
C LYS A 53 25.21 -6.33 15.14
N THR A 54 24.28 -6.42 16.09
CA THR A 54 24.37 -7.36 17.22
C THR A 54 23.42 -8.55 17.09
N GLY A 55 22.37 -8.45 16.26
CA GLY A 55 21.28 -9.40 16.20
C GLY A 55 20.34 -9.36 17.41
N ALA A 56 20.49 -8.36 18.27
CA ALA A 56 19.64 -8.23 19.46
C ALA A 56 18.23 -7.78 19.06
N VAL A 57 17.22 -8.42 19.66
CA VAL A 57 15.83 -7.96 19.57
C VAL A 57 15.69 -6.70 20.42
N LEU A 58 15.38 -5.59 19.76
CA LEU A 58 15.12 -4.31 20.42
C LEU A 58 13.65 -4.18 20.83
N GLN A 59 12.76 -4.75 20.01
CA GLN A 59 11.32 -4.72 20.24
C GLN A 59 10.65 -5.91 19.54
N LYS A 60 9.58 -6.45 20.14
CA LYS A 60 8.59 -7.29 19.48
C LYS A 60 7.21 -6.69 19.75
N LEU A 61 6.61 -6.09 18.72
CA LEU A 61 5.32 -5.41 18.77
C LEU A 61 4.23 -6.34 18.26
N GLU A 62 3.21 -6.58 19.08
CA GLU A 62 1.97 -7.20 18.64
C GLU A 62 1.10 -6.16 17.92
N VAL A 63 0.70 -6.45 16.68
CA VAL A 63 -0.02 -5.48 15.85
C VAL A 63 -1.50 -5.82 15.78
N SER A 64 -1.84 -7.06 15.40
CA SER A 64 -3.23 -7.46 15.19
C SER A 64 -3.39 -8.98 15.14
N THR A 65 -4.63 -9.45 15.28
CA THR A 65 -4.97 -10.83 14.91
C THR A 65 -4.85 -11.01 13.40
N PHE A 66 -4.44 -12.19 12.97
CA PHE A 66 -4.26 -12.51 11.56
C PHE A 66 -4.45 -14.00 11.30
N ASP A 67 -5.38 -14.36 10.41
CA ASP A 67 -5.54 -15.74 9.95
C ASP A 67 -4.73 -15.97 8.67
N PRO A 68 -3.61 -16.69 8.71
CA PRO A 68 -2.74 -16.89 7.57
C PRO A 68 -3.35 -17.78 6.47
N LYS A 69 -4.48 -18.43 6.72
CA LYS A 69 -5.17 -19.26 5.72
C LYS A 69 -6.07 -18.45 4.80
N GLU A 70 -6.62 -17.35 5.32
CA GLU A 70 -7.61 -16.52 4.64
C GLU A 70 -7.06 -15.15 4.25
N ASN A 71 -5.88 -14.77 4.76
CA ASN A 71 -5.36 -13.42 4.63
C ASN A 71 -3.98 -13.35 4.00
N TYR A 72 -3.79 -12.27 3.25
CA TYR A 72 -2.51 -11.78 2.77
C TYR A 72 -2.23 -10.41 3.37
N VAL A 73 -0.95 -10.06 3.41
CA VAL A 73 -0.48 -8.77 3.89
C VAL A 73 0.23 -8.05 2.76
N ASN A 74 -0.09 -6.77 2.60
CA ASN A 74 0.72 -5.85 1.81
C ASN A 74 1.34 -4.82 2.76
N ILE A 75 2.64 -4.61 2.63
CA ILE A 75 3.41 -3.75 3.53
C ILE A 75 4.04 -2.64 2.71
N THR A 76 3.81 -1.41 3.12
CA THR A 76 4.44 -0.22 2.54
C THR A 76 5.24 0.47 3.63
N GLU A 77 6.56 0.51 3.45
CA GLU A 77 7.48 1.24 4.31
C GLU A 77 7.79 2.60 3.68
N THR A 78 7.59 3.65 4.44
CA THR A 78 7.95 5.03 4.07
C THR A 78 9.01 5.55 5.05
N ALA A 79 9.49 6.77 4.83
CA ALA A 79 10.41 7.41 5.77
C ALA A 79 9.76 7.71 7.14
N ASP A 80 8.42 7.91 7.15
CA ASP A 80 7.70 8.42 8.31
C ASP A 80 6.85 7.36 9.01
N PHE A 81 6.41 6.32 8.28
CA PHE A 81 5.53 5.29 8.82
C PHE A 81 5.63 3.98 8.04
N VAL A 82 5.15 2.91 8.67
CA VAL A 82 4.91 1.60 8.07
C VAL A 82 3.41 1.36 8.01
N CYS A 83 2.89 1.10 6.81
CA CYS A 83 1.49 0.72 6.59
C CYS A 83 1.40 -0.78 6.35
N ILE A 84 0.54 -1.46 7.11
CA ILE A 84 0.25 -2.90 7.02
C ILE A 84 -1.21 -3.05 6.62
N GLN A 85 -1.44 -3.55 5.41
CA GLN A 85 -2.78 -3.76 4.85
C GLN A 85 -3.09 -5.25 4.83
N GLN A 86 -4.15 -5.66 5.52
CA GLN A 86 -4.62 -7.06 5.56
C GLN A 86 -5.85 -7.20 4.66
N THR A 87 -5.89 -8.25 3.85
CA THR A 87 -6.95 -8.45 2.84
C THR A 87 -8.35 -8.62 3.45
N GLN A 88 -8.45 -9.01 4.71
CA GLN A 88 -9.72 -9.12 5.43
C GLN A 88 -10.36 -7.78 5.82
N GLY A 89 -9.75 -6.65 5.44
CA GLY A 89 -10.31 -5.34 5.72
C GLY A 89 -9.73 -4.67 6.96
N ARG A 90 -8.42 -4.78 7.16
CA ARG A 90 -7.72 -4.08 8.24
C ARG A 90 -6.49 -3.35 7.74
N ILE A 91 -6.33 -2.13 8.22
CA ILE A 91 -5.14 -1.31 8.03
C ILE A 91 -4.54 -0.98 9.40
N CYS A 92 -3.23 -1.16 9.53
CA CYS A 92 -2.47 -0.74 10.69
C CYS A 92 -1.36 0.21 10.26
N VAL A 93 -1.15 1.30 11.00
CA VAL A 93 -0.04 2.23 10.78
C VAL A 93 0.84 2.25 12.00
N LEU A 94 2.14 2.05 11.77
CA LEU A 94 3.18 2.13 12.78
C LEU A 94 4.05 3.34 12.52
N THR A 95 4.42 4.07 13.57
CA THR A 95 5.41 5.15 13.53
C THR A 95 6.49 4.92 14.56
N GLN A 96 7.69 5.46 14.34
CA GLN A 96 8.73 5.44 15.34
C GLN A 96 8.50 6.57 16.36
N ASN A 97 8.70 6.25 17.63
CA ASN A 97 8.76 7.25 18.71
C ASN A 97 10.17 7.87 18.83
N ALA A 98 10.37 8.75 19.79
CA ALA A 98 11.66 9.43 20.02
C ALA A 98 12.81 8.47 20.37
N ASP A 99 12.50 7.28 20.88
CA ASP A 99 13.49 6.24 21.24
C ASP A 99 13.81 5.32 20.04
N GLY A 100 13.20 5.57 18.86
CA GLY A 100 13.36 4.75 17.66
C GLY A 100 12.57 3.44 17.69
N LEU A 101 11.67 3.28 18.65
CA LEU A 101 10.80 2.10 18.75
C LEU A 101 9.47 2.35 18.02
N TYR A 102 8.93 1.30 17.40
CA TYR A 102 7.65 1.39 16.69
C TYR A 102 6.47 1.33 17.66
N GLN A 103 5.44 2.10 17.35
CA GLN A 103 4.15 2.08 18.04
C GLN A 103 3.01 2.02 17.02
N LEU A 104 1.96 1.30 17.36
CA LEU A 104 0.74 1.26 16.58
C LEU A 104 -0.05 2.56 16.84
N VAL A 105 -0.19 3.40 15.81
CA VAL A 105 -0.84 4.72 15.92
C VAL A 105 -2.19 4.77 15.25
N LEU A 106 -2.44 3.89 14.29
CA LEU A 106 -3.75 3.73 13.66
C LEU A 106 -4.04 2.25 13.48
N ARG A 107 -5.25 1.84 13.84
CA ARG A 107 -5.87 0.59 13.43
C ARG A 107 -7.26 0.92 12.91
N SER A 108 -7.52 0.58 11.65
CA SER A 108 -8.77 0.81 10.96
C SER A 108 -9.30 -0.51 10.43
N ASP A 109 -10.48 -0.90 10.87
CA ASP A 109 -11.19 -2.08 10.37
C ASP A 109 -12.30 -1.60 9.41
N TYR A 110 -12.38 -2.19 8.21
CA TYR A 110 -13.35 -1.84 7.17
C TYR A 110 -13.87 -3.08 6.46
N SER A 111 -15.01 -2.98 5.79
CA SER A 111 -15.50 -4.05 4.92
C SER A 111 -14.80 -3.95 3.55
N PRO A 112 -14.12 -5.00 3.08
CA PRO A 112 -13.59 -5.01 1.72
C PRO A 112 -14.66 -4.78 0.64
N ASP A 113 -15.91 -5.13 0.92
CA ASP A 113 -17.04 -4.94 0.00
C ASP A 113 -17.45 -3.45 -0.14
N ASP A 114 -17.00 -2.59 0.78
CA ASP A 114 -17.24 -1.14 0.72
C ASP A 114 -16.26 -0.43 -0.23
N LEU A 115 -15.29 -1.16 -0.79
CA LEU A 115 -14.27 -0.61 -1.67
C LEU A 115 -14.53 -0.99 -3.13
N TYR A 116 -14.41 0.00 -4.00
CA TYR A 116 -14.48 -0.22 -5.46
C TYR A 116 -13.22 -0.87 -6.01
N SER A 117 -12.08 -0.70 -5.34
CA SER A 117 -10.81 -1.31 -5.72
C SER A 117 -10.04 -1.70 -4.45
N PRO A 118 -9.33 -2.83 -4.47
CA PRO A 118 -8.51 -3.24 -3.33
C PRO A 118 -7.47 -2.19 -2.99
N VAL A 119 -7.43 -1.72 -1.74
CA VAL A 119 -6.50 -0.66 -1.31
C VAL A 119 -5.02 -1.07 -1.38
N TYR A 120 -4.75 -2.38 -1.49
CA TYR A 120 -3.40 -2.92 -1.65
C TYR A 120 -2.98 -3.07 -3.12
N ALA A 121 -3.93 -2.91 -4.07
CA ALA A 121 -3.61 -2.96 -5.48
C ALA A 121 -2.93 -1.66 -5.90
N THR A 122 -1.86 -1.75 -6.61
CA THR A 122 -1.09 -0.66 -7.25
C THR A 122 -1.16 0.70 -6.54
N VAL A 123 -0.66 0.74 -5.30
CA VAL A 123 -0.57 1.98 -4.53
C VAL A 123 0.37 2.97 -5.22
N ARG A 124 -0.09 4.20 -5.40
CA ARG A 124 0.66 5.31 -6.03
C ARG A 124 1.20 6.30 -5.03
N ALA A 125 0.43 6.58 -4.01
CA ALA A 125 0.83 7.49 -2.95
C ALA A 125 0.12 7.15 -1.64
N MET A 126 0.78 7.42 -0.53
CA MET A 126 0.21 7.37 0.81
C MET A 126 0.63 8.60 1.59
N ALA A 127 -0.25 9.07 2.48
CA ALA A 127 0.07 10.10 3.45
C ALA A 127 -0.67 9.85 4.77
N PHE A 128 0.02 10.04 5.87
CA PHE A 128 -0.51 9.90 7.22
C PHE A 128 -0.36 11.22 7.99
N ASP A 129 -1.42 11.69 8.66
CA ASP A 129 -1.42 12.96 9.39
C ASP A 129 -1.29 12.79 10.92
N GLY A 130 -1.09 11.57 11.38
CA GLY A 130 -1.06 11.21 12.80
C GLY A 130 -2.36 10.55 13.30
N SER A 131 -3.46 10.67 12.55
CA SER A 131 -4.77 10.10 12.88
C SER A 131 -5.47 9.46 11.68
N ARG A 132 -5.18 9.94 10.46
CA ARG A 132 -5.82 9.48 9.23
C ARG A 132 -4.78 9.05 8.21
N LEU A 133 -5.06 7.95 7.52
CA LEU A 133 -4.27 7.45 6.41
C LEU A 133 -5.02 7.68 5.11
N ALA A 134 -4.41 8.40 4.18
CA ALA A 134 -4.88 8.53 2.82
C ALA A 134 -4.05 7.65 1.88
N ILE A 135 -4.73 6.92 1.00
CA ILE A 135 -4.12 6.02 0.01
C ILE A 135 -4.68 6.40 -1.36
N VAL A 136 -3.78 6.60 -2.32
CA VAL A 136 -4.14 6.72 -3.74
C VAL A 136 -3.68 5.46 -4.45
N ASN A 137 -4.60 4.79 -5.10
CA ASN A 137 -4.29 3.65 -5.95
C ASN A 137 -4.91 3.80 -7.35
N ASN A 138 -4.36 3.05 -8.30
CA ASN A 138 -4.96 3.00 -9.63
C ASN A 138 -6.36 2.39 -9.53
N ASP A 139 -7.24 2.86 -10.41
CA ASP A 139 -8.46 2.15 -10.70
C ASP A 139 -8.12 0.91 -11.55
N GLU A 140 -8.15 -0.25 -10.92
CA GLU A 140 -7.88 -1.55 -11.57
C GLU A 140 -9.17 -2.25 -12.02
N THR A 141 -10.31 -1.57 -11.92
CA THR A 141 -11.55 -2.13 -12.42
C THR A 141 -11.50 -2.22 -13.93
N VAL A 142 -11.65 -3.42 -14.45
CA VAL A 142 -11.84 -3.65 -15.89
C VAL A 142 -13.15 -2.98 -16.26
N LEU A 143 -13.11 -2.04 -17.21
CA LEU A 143 -14.32 -1.47 -17.78
C LEU A 143 -15.14 -2.61 -18.38
N SER A 144 -16.29 -2.91 -17.81
CA SER A 144 -17.29 -3.68 -18.53
C SER A 144 -17.69 -2.86 -19.75
N ASN A 145 -17.97 -3.53 -20.88
CA ASN A 145 -18.39 -2.88 -22.12
C ASN A 145 -19.60 -1.92 -21.98
N ASP A 146 -20.19 -1.82 -20.79
CA ASP A 146 -21.48 -1.21 -20.53
C ASP A 146 -21.44 -0.09 -19.48
N GLY A 147 -20.27 0.35 -18.97
CA GLY A 147 -20.27 1.36 -17.90
C GLY A 147 -18.96 2.10 -17.67
N PRO A 148 -19.00 3.17 -16.86
CA PRO A 148 -17.81 3.92 -16.47
C PRO A 148 -16.93 3.10 -15.52
N SER A 149 -15.63 3.42 -15.47
CA SER A 149 -14.71 2.87 -14.45
C SER A 149 -15.15 3.22 -13.02
N ALA A 150 -14.67 2.50 -12.02
CA ALA A 150 -14.96 2.82 -10.62
C ALA A 150 -14.52 4.25 -10.26
N ALA A 151 -13.37 4.70 -10.77
CA ALA A 151 -12.91 6.07 -10.55
C ALA A 151 -13.85 7.10 -11.21
N ALA A 152 -14.32 6.84 -12.43
CA ALA A 152 -15.29 7.70 -13.11
C ALA A 152 -16.62 7.75 -12.36
N TYR A 153 -17.12 6.61 -11.91
CA TYR A 153 -18.33 6.53 -11.10
C TYR A 153 -18.20 7.32 -9.78
N LEU A 154 -17.13 7.14 -9.05
CA LEU A 154 -16.85 7.86 -7.81
C LEU A 154 -16.65 9.36 -8.02
N ALA A 155 -16.14 9.76 -9.20
CA ALA A 155 -16.02 11.17 -9.60
C ALA A 155 -17.36 11.78 -10.04
N GLY A 156 -18.47 11.01 -10.05
CA GLY A 156 -19.77 11.47 -10.50
C GLY A 156 -19.93 11.54 -12.02
N SER A 157 -19.04 10.91 -12.78
CA SER A 157 -19.15 10.81 -14.24
C SER A 157 -20.15 9.73 -14.61
N THR A 158 -21.02 10.05 -15.56
CA THR A 158 -21.96 9.09 -16.16
C THR A 158 -21.52 8.64 -17.56
N GLU A 159 -20.41 9.19 -18.04
CA GLU A 159 -19.89 8.90 -19.38
C GLU A 159 -18.80 7.84 -19.29
N ALA A 160 -18.91 6.81 -20.12
CA ALA A 160 -17.83 5.85 -20.31
C ALA A 160 -16.67 6.57 -21.03
N LEU A 161 -15.45 6.28 -20.60
CA LEU A 161 -14.25 6.81 -21.24
C LEU A 161 -14.01 6.01 -22.51
N ILE A 162 -14.59 6.47 -23.62
CA ILE A 162 -14.48 5.82 -24.93
C ILE A 162 -13.58 6.68 -25.82
N THR A 163 -12.61 6.03 -26.44
CA THR A 163 -11.76 6.68 -27.44
C THR A 163 -12.56 6.98 -28.72
N PRO A 164 -12.14 7.93 -29.59
CA PRO A 164 -12.82 8.22 -30.84
C PRO A 164 -12.97 7.04 -31.81
N ASP A 165 -12.15 6.01 -31.67
CA ASP A 165 -12.24 4.75 -32.44
C ASP A 165 -13.16 3.71 -31.78
N GLY A 166 -13.82 4.06 -30.67
CA GLY A 166 -14.74 3.19 -29.95
C GLY A 166 -14.06 2.21 -28.99
N THR A 167 -12.75 2.37 -28.73
CA THR A 167 -12.03 1.54 -27.76
C THR A 167 -12.23 2.12 -26.35
N TYR A 168 -12.46 1.28 -25.35
CA TYR A 168 -12.50 1.70 -23.96
C TYR A 168 -11.08 1.99 -23.45
N VAL A 169 -10.95 3.06 -22.69
CA VAL A 169 -9.68 3.40 -22.03
C VAL A 169 -9.69 2.78 -20.64
N ASP A 170 -8.95 1.69 -20.46
CA ASP A 170 -8.74 1.08 -19.17
C ASP A 170 -7.83 1.98 -18.30
N ASN A 171 -8.13 2.05 -17.00
CA ASN A 171 -7.22 2.56 -15.95
C ASN A 171 -6.79 4.05 -16.08
N CYS A 172 -7.63 4.93 -16.58
CA CYS A 172 -7.31 6.37 -16.63
C CYS A 172 -7.69 7.12 -15.34
N GLY A 173 -8.01 6.41 -14.29
CA GLY A 173 -8.47 6.97 -13.03
C GLY A 173 -7.66 6.55 -11.82
N PHE A 174 -7.84 7.33 -10.75
CA PHE A 174 -7.31 7.04 -9.42
C PHE A 174 -8.44 7.02 -8.41
N ILE A 175 -8.28 6.19 -7.40
CA ILE A 175 -9.17 6.15 -6.25
C ILE A 175 -8.39 6.67 -5.05
N LEU A 176 -8.90 7.72 -4.42
CA LEU A 176 -8.43 8.18 -3.11
C LEU A 176 -9.33 7.57 -2.04
N THR A 177 -8.71 6.86 -1.12
CA THR A 177 -9.36 6.27 0.04
C THR A 177 -8.75 6.83 1.31
N VAL A 178 -9.56 7.22 2.28
CA VAL A 178 -9.10 7.72 3.58
C VAL A 178 -9.65 6.83 4.68
N PHE A 179 -8.78 6.43 5.58
CA PHE A 179 -9.09 5.61 6.75
C PHE A 179 -8.77 6.37 8.03
N ASP A 180 -9.60 6.19 9.04
CA ASP A 180 -9.36 6.61 10.42
C ASP A 180 -9.67 5.46 11.40
N GLU A 181 -9.68 5.73 12.69
CA GLU A 181 -9.97 4.72 13.72
C GLU A 181 -11.39 4.12 13.63
N THR A 182 -12.30 4.78 12.93
CA THR A 182 -13.69 4.32 12.76
C THR A 182 -13.88 3.45 11.50
N GLY A 183 -12.88 3.38 10.63
CA GLY A 183 -12.91 2.61 9.38
C GLY A 183 -12.70 3.48 8.13
N LEU A 184 -13.47 3.19 7.08
CA LEU A 184 -13.46 3.94 5.83
C LEU A 184 -14.14 5.30 6.01
N ALA A 185 -13.35 6.37 6.10
CA ALA A 185 -13.85 7.74 6.28
C ALA A 185 -14.22 8.42 4.95
N TYR A 186 -13.54 8.07 3.86
CA TYR A 186 -13.77 8.67 2.54
C TYR A 186 -13.33 7.73 1.42
N SER A 187 -14.08 7.74 0.32
CA SER A 187 -13.67 7.16 -0.96
C SER A 187 -14.10 8.09 -2.08
N GLY A 188 -13.20 8.42 -3.00
CA GLY A 188 -13.47 9.31 -4.12
C GLY A 188 -12.64 8.96 -5.34
N GLY A 189 -13.25 9.11 -6.52
CA GLY A 189 -12.61 8.85 -7.80
C GLY A 189 -12.08 10.13 -8.45
N TYR A 190 -10.98 9.99 -9.18
CA TYR A 190 -10.37 11.04 -9.99
C TYR A 190 -10.08 10.48 -11.36
N VAL A 191 -10.57 11.14 -12.38
CA VAL A 191 -10.42 10.74 -13.78
C VAL A 191 -9.65 11.81 -14.51
N SER A 192 -8.62 11.42 -15.27
CA SER A 192 -7.98 12.37 -16.19
C SER A 192 -8.93 12.69 -17.33
N SER A 193 -9.07 13.98 -17.70
CA SER A 193 -9.90 14.37 -18.83
C SER A 193 -9.33 13.82 -20.14
N LEU A 194 -10.20 13.29 -21.00
CA LEU A 194 -9.81 12.83 -22.35
C LEU A 194 -9.27 13.97 -23.22
N GLU A 195 -9.57 15.24 -22.91
CA GLU A 195 -9.04 16.41 -23.62
C GLU A 195 -7.50 16.52 -23.56
N GLY A 196 -6.88 15.93 -22.53
CA GLY A 196 -5.44 15.85 -22.41
C GLY A 196 -4.82 14.61 -23.08
N CYS A 197 -5.62 13.67 -23.53
CA CYS A 197 -5.14 12.47 -24.21
C CYS A 197 -4.76 12.82 -25.66
N ASN A 198 -3.49 13.04 -25.90
CA ASN A 198 -2.96 13.19 -27.26
C ASN A 198 -2.98 11.83 -27.95
N TYR A 199 -3.89 11.67 -28.91
CA TYR A 199 -3.88 10.52 -29.81
C TYR A 199 -2.78 10.74 -30.85
N VAL A 200 -1.71 9.97 -30.75
CA VAL A 200 -0.69 9.94 -31.81
C VAL A 200 -1.02 8.78 -32.74
N ASN A 201 -1.39 9.09 -33.99
CA ASN A 201 -1.69 8.13 -35.06
C ASN A 201 -2.89 7.17 -34.76
N GLY A 202 -3.94 7.63 -34.12
CA GLY A 202 -5.14 6.82 -33.86
C GLY A 202 -4.95 5.69 -32.85
N ARG A 203 -3.84 5.71 -32.10
CA ARG A 203 -3.62 4.81 -30.97
C ARG A 203 -3.80 5.59 -29.69
N ALA A 204 -4.61 5.06 -28.78
CA ALA A 204 -4.62 5.53 -27.40
C ALA A 204 -3.18 5.46 -26.86
N MET A 205 -2.69 6.56 -26.29
CA MET A 205 -1.45 6.52 -25.52
C MET A 205 -1.63 5.50 -24.41
N ARG A 206 -0.60 4.71 -24.16
CA ARG A 206 -0.66 3.79 -23.03
C ARG A 206 -0.85 4.59 -21.74
N TYR A 207 -1.57 4.02 -20.80
CA TYR A 207 -1.76 4.58 -19.47
C TYR A 207 -0.46 5.10 -18.83
N GLU A 208 0.63 4.38 -19.02
CA GLU A 208 1.99 4.75 -18.60
C GLU A 208 2.47 6.08 -19.19
N ASP A 209 1.95 6.46 -20.36
CA ASP A 209 2.29 7.71 -21.06
C ASP A 209 1.40 8.89 -20.65
N LEU A 210 0.21 8.61 -20.09
CA LEU A 210 -0.79 9.63 -19.71
C LEU A 210 -0.62 10.14 -18.29
N ILE A 211 -0.15 9.28 -17.39
CA ILE A 211 0.02 9.57 -15.98
C ILE A 211 1.37 9.01 -15.56
N GLN A 212 2.35 9.89 -15.46
CA GLN A 212 3.64 9.48 -14.93
C GLN A 212 3.47 9.14 -13.45
N PRO A 213 3.84 7.93 -13.02
CA PRO A 213 3.68 7.47 -11.64
C PRO A 213 4.30 8.40 -10.60
N ASP A 214 5.36 9.10 -10.98
CA ASP A 214 6.16 9.97 -10.12
C ASP A 214 5.50 11.36 -9.89
N MET A 215 4.35 11.63 -10.51
CA MET A 215 3.69 12.94 -10.43
C MET A 215 2.59 13.03 -9.35
N ILE A 216 2.24 11.92 -8.69
CA ILE A 216 1.23 11.95 -7.63
C ILE A 216 1.91 12.21 -6.30
N THR A 217 1.68 13.40 -5.78
CA THR A 217 2.07 13.77 -4.42
C THR A 217 0.82 13.93 -3.57
N LEU A 218 0.77 13.23 -2.47
CA LEU A 218 -0.29 13.32 -1.49
C LEU A 218 0.24 14.02 -0.25
N SER A 219 -0.43 15.08 0.19
CA SER A 219 -0.08 15.78 1.42
C SER A 219 -1.33 16.23 2.16
N TRP A 220 -1.27 16.19 3.50
CA TRP A 220 -2.30 16.77 4.34
C TRP A 220 -2.06 18.28 4.44
N GLN A 221 -3.10 19.05 4.14
CA GLN A 221 -3.11 20.48 4.46
C GLN A 221 -3.83 20.64 5.79
N ASN A 222 -3.15 21.23 6.77
CA ASN A 222 -3.82 21.68 7.97
C ASN A 222 -4.81 22.76 7.53
N GLY A 223 -6.10 22.42 7.57
CA GLY A 223 -7.15 23.40 7.28
C GLY A 223 -6.95 24.61 8.20
N ALA A 224 -6.90 25.80 7.62
CA ALA A 224 -7.04 27.01 8.40
C ALA A 224 -8.38 26.93 9.13
N ALA A 225 -8.34 26.88 10.47
CA ALA A 225 -9.48 26.90 11.34
C ALA A 225 -10.22 28.23 11.22
#